data_ce03ef51d068c7e82cda0cc21debea96
#
_entry.id   ce03ef51d068c7e82cda0cc21debea96
#
_cell.length_a   1.000
_cell.length_b   1.000
_cell.length_c   1.000
_cell.angle_alpha   90.00
_cell.angle_beta   90.00
_cell.angle_gamma   90.00
#
_symmetry.space_group_name_H-M   'P 1'
#
loop_
_entity.id
_entity.type
_entity.pdbx_description
1 polymer ?
#
loop_
_entity_poly.entity_id
_entity_poly.type
_entity_poly.pdbx_seq_one_letter_code
_entity_poly.pdbx_strand_id
1 'polypeptide(L)'
;METSEGVVMNHHDLKFRNEISIRMLNEFPIFDYEDIQLIPNKCIIKSRAEADTSVQFGNHTFKLPVVPANMQTILDEDVAEQLAKGGYFYIMHRFDEAGRIPFIKRMHDQGLIASISVGVKDYEYDFVTQLKDDAPEYITIDIAHGHSDSVIQMIQHIKKELPDTFVIAGNVGTPEAVRELENAGADATKVGIGPGKVCITKVKTGFGTGGWQLAALRWCSKAARKPIIADGGIRTHGDI
;
A
#
# COMPACT_ATOMS: atom_id res chain seq x y z
N MET A 1 -8.82 32.61 25.41
CA MET A 1 -9.03 31.29 26.05
C MET A 1 -10.20 30.65 25.32
N GLU A 2 -9.93 29.97 24.23
CA GLU A 2 -10.96 29.20 23.54
C GLU A 2 -10.77 27.74 23.94
N THR A 3 -11.78 27.16 24.50
CA THR A 3 -11.83 25.78 24.94
C THR A 3 -12.02 24.89 23.72
N SER A 4 -11.07 23.98 23.47
CA SER A 4 -11.24 22.90 22.53
C SER A 4 -12.38 21.98 22.98
N GLU A 5 -13.52 22.07 22.35
CA GLU A 5 -14.60 21.09 22.50
C GLU A 5 -14.14 19.77 21.83
N GLY A 6 -13.71 18.84 22.67
CA GLY A 6 -13.51 17.47 22.24
C GLY A 6 -14.83 16.87 21.81
N VAL A 7 -14.93 16.35 20.60
CA VAL A 7 -16.08 15.59 20.11
C VAL A 7 -16.24 14.36 20.98
N VAL A 8 -17.11 14.44 21.98
CA VAL A 8 -17.53 13.29 22.78
C VAL A 8 -18.52 12.49 21.92
N MET A 9 -18.06 11.41 21.31
CA MET A 9 -18.97 10.48 20.63
C MET A 9 -19.95 9.91 21.65
N ASN A 10 -21.23 10.02 21.35
CA ASN A 10 -22.25 9.52 22.27
C ASN A 10 -22.26 7.99 22.27
N HIS A 11 -22.74 7.40 23.34
CA HIS A 11 -22.76 5.95 23.57
C HIS A 11 -23.58 5.19 22.50
N HIS A 12 -24.49 5.87 21.80
CA HIS A 12 -25.33 5.31 20.76
C HIS A 12 -24.55 5.11 19.45
N ASP A 13 -23.66 6.05 19.10
CA ASP A 13 -22.82 5.97 17.90
C ASP A 13 -21.75 4.88 18.03
N LEU A 14 -21.19 4.71 19.23
CA LEU A 14 -20.26 3.63 19.53
C LEU A 14 -20.94 2.25 19.47
N LYS A 15 -22.18 2.15 19.97
CA LYS A 15 -22.95 0.90 19.93
C LYS A 15 -23.32 0.50 18.49
N PHE A 16 -23.76 1.46 17.69
CA PHE A 16 -24.10 1.22 16.28
C PHE A 16 -22.87 0.81 15.44
N ARG A 17 -21.73 1.47 15.65
CA ARG A 17 -20.46 1.07 14.98
C ARG A 17 -19.99 -0.33 15.41
N ASN A 18 -20.09 -0.65 16.69
CA ASN A 18 -19.74 -1.97 17.19
C ASN A 18 -20.67 -3.06 16.67
N GLU A 19 -21.97 -2.81 16.55
CA GLU A 19 -22.93 -3.75 15.97
C GLU A 19 -22.68 -4.00 14.49
N ILE A 20 -22.32 -2.96 13.73
CA ILE A 20 -21.93 -3.13 12.31
C ILE A 20 -20.65 -3.93 12.22
N SER A 21 -19.63 -3.63 13.02
CA SER A 21 -18.36 -4.37 13.02
C SER A 21 -18.55 -5.84 13.40
N ILE A 22 -19.38 -6.14 14.39
CA ILE A 22 -19.69 -7.51 14.82
C ILE A 22 -20.54 -8.23 13.75
N ARG A 23 -21.51 -7.57 13.11
CA ARG A 23 -22.26 -8.15 11.99
C ARG A 23 -21.35 -8.49 10.81
N MET A 24 -20.43 -7.59 10.44
CA MET A 24 -19.48 -7.87 9.37
C MET A 24 -18.60 -9.09 9.70
N LEU A 25 -18.14 -9.25 10.93
CA LEU A 25 -17.37 -10.42 11.37
C LEU A 25 -18.19 -11.73 11.30
N ASN A 26 -19.50 -11.67 11.53
CA ASN A 26 -20.38 -12.83 11.44
C ASN A 26 -20.82 -13.17 10.00
N GLU A 27 -20.82 -12.19 9.10
CA GLU A 27 -21.26 -12.35 7.71
C GLU A 27 -20.12 -12.74 6.75
N PHE A 28 -18.86 -12.51 7.16
CA PHE A 28 -17.70 -12.79 6.31
C PHE A 28 -16.78 -13.81 6.97
N PRO A 29 -16.45 -14.90 6.29
CA PRO A 29 -15.53 -15.90 6.83
C PRO A 29 -14.15 -15.26 7.04
N ILE A 30 -13.57 -15.49 8.20
CA ILE A 30 -12.19 -15.11 8.54
C ILE A 30 -11.29 -16.24 8.10
N PHE A 31 -10.30 -15.94 7.25
CA PHE A 31 -9.32 -16.91 6.76
C PHE A 31 -8.04 -16.18 6.31
N ASP A 32 -6.94 -16.92 6.28
CA ASP A 32 -5.65 -16.43 5.79
C ASP A 32 -5.11 -17.36 4.69
N TYR A 33 -3.92 -17.09 4.17
CA TYR A 33 -3.29 -17.83 3.07
C TYR A 33 -3.20 -19.33 3.36
N GLU A 34 -2.89 -19.71 4.61
CA GLU A 34 -2.75 -21.10 5.04
C GLU A 34 -4.07 -21.88 5.16
N ASP A 35 -5.22 -21.18 5.14
CA ASP A 35 -6.54 -21.78 5.30
C ASP A 35 -7.17 -22.20 3.96
N ILE A 36 -6.56 -21.87 2.84
CA ILE A 36 -7.10 -22.12 1.51
C ILE A 36 -6.11 -22.84 0.59
N GLN A 37 -6.66 -23.46 -0.44
CA GLN A 37 -5.94 -23.97 -1.59
C GLN A 37 -6.71 -23.63 -2.86
N LEU A 38 -5.98 -23.41 -3.97
CA LEU A 38 -6.61 -23.23 -5.27
C LEU A 38 -7.15 -24.56 -5.78
N ILE A 39 -8.39 -24.55 -6.26
CA ILE A 39 -8.98 -25.72 -6.92
C ILE A 39 -8.36 -25.84 -8.31
N PRO A 40 -7.71 -26.98 -8.65
CA PRO A 40 -7.08 -27.15 -9.95
C PRO A 40 -8.11 -27.20 -11.08
N ASN A 41 -7.87 -26.43 -12.12
CA ASN A 41 -8.64 -26.45 -13.35
C ASN A 41 -7.90 -27.16 -14.48
N LYS A 42 -8.60 -27.40 -15.61
CA LYS A 42 -8.00 -27.96 -16.81
C LYS A 42 -6.86 -27.05 -17.30
N CYS A 43 -5.66 -27.62 -17.44
CA CYS A 43 -4.52 -26.93 -18.04
C CYS A 43 -4.73 -26.81 -19.56
N ILE A 44 -4.59 -25.61 -20.11
CA ILE A 44 -4.75 -25.30 -21.53
C ILE A 44 -3.43 -24.90 -22.22
N ILE A 45 -2.36 -24.75 -21.45
CA ILE A 45 -1.02 -24.39 -21.94
C ILE A 45 -0.13 -25.64 -22.02
N LYS A 46 0.84 -25.64 -22.95
CA LYS A 46 1.78 -26.76 -23.14
C LYS A 46 3.04 -26.62 -22.29
N SER A 47 3.42 -25.41 -21.95
CA SER A 47 4.63 -25.10 -21.19
C SER A 47 4.37 -23.95 -20.22
N ARG A 48 5.02 -23.98 -19.04
CA ARG A 48 5.02 -22.86 -18.10
C ARG A 48 5.57 -21.56 -18.71
N ALA A 49 6.43 -21.66 -19.72
CA ALA A 49 6.98 -20.50 -20.44
C ALA A 49 5.91 -19.72 -21.25
N GLU A 50 4.73 -20.31 -21.46
CA GLU A 50 3.61 -19.62 -22.13
C GLU A 50 2.79 -18.76 -21.16
N ALA A 51 3.02 -18.88 -19.85
CA ALA A 51 2.31 -18.08 -18.85
C ALA A 51 2.88 -16.66 -18.85
N ASP A 52 2.01 -15.68 -19.12
CA ASP A 52 2.33 -14.26 -18.93
C ASP A 52 2.05 -13.87 -17.47
N THR A 53 3.11 -13.46 -16.77
CA THR A 53 3.04 -12.98 -15.38
C THR A 53 3.18 -11.48 -15.29
N SER A 54 3.21 -10.77 -16.41
CA SER A 54 3.34 -9.32 -16.41
C SER A 54 2.10 -8.64 -15.83
N VAL A 55 2.29 -7.46 -15.27
CA VAL A 55 1.24 -6.63 -14.71
C VAL A 55 1.37 -5.20 -15.19
N GLN A 56 0.27 -4.62 -15.65
CA GLN A 56 0.16 -3.19 -15.89
C GLN A 56 -0.11 -2.50 -14.56
N PHE A 57 0.76 -1.56 -14.16
CA PHE A 57 0.60 -0.77 -12.95
C PHE A 57 0.90 0.70 -13.25
N GLY A 58 -0.12 1.53 -13.22
CA GLY A 58 -0.04 2.88 -13.76
C GLY A 58 0.28 2.87 -15.27
N ASN A 59 1.24 3.68 -15.66
CA ASN A 59 1.68 3.80 -17.05
C ASN A 59 2.77 2.79 -17.45
N HIS A 60 3.18 1.90 -16.53
CA HIS A 60 4.29 0.97 -16.76
C HIS A 60 3.83 -0.48 -16.64
N THR A 61 4.52 -1.37 -17.37
CA THR A 61 4.34 -2.82 -17.29
C THR A 61 5.54 -3.46 -16.60
N PHE A 62 5.28 -4.27 -15.60
CA PHE A 62 6.31 -5.00 -14.84
C PHE A 62 6.21 -6.49 -15.09
N LYS A 63 7.34 -7.21 -15.03
CA LYS A 63 7.43 -8.63 -15.34
C LYS A 63 6.68 -9.54 -14.37
N LEU A 64 6.52 -9.10 -13.12
CA LEU A 64 5.84 -9.86 -12.07
C LEU A 64 4.94 -8.95 -11.25
N PRO A 65 3.78 -9.43 -10.76
CA PRO A 65 2.92 -8.70 -9.84
C PRO A 65 3.41 -8.80 -8.39
N VAL A 66 4.72 -8.68 -8.19
CA VAL A 66 5.37 -8.83 -6.88
C VAL A 66 6.26 -7.63 -6.62
N VAL A 67 6.17 -7.08 -5.42
CA VAL A 67 7.00 -5.99 -4.95
C VAL A 67 7.62 -6.34 -3.60
N PRO A 68 8.94 -6.14 -3.40
CA PRO A 68 9.56 -6.36 -2.10
C PRO A 68 9.02 -5.36 -1.06
N ALA A 69 8.96 -5.78 0.20
CA ALA A 69 8.56 -4.89 1.27
C ALA A 69 9.48 -3.65 1.35
N ASN A 70 8.89 -2.47 1.46
CA ASN A 70 9.60 -1.19 1.50
C ASN A 70 10.26 -0.93 2.86
N MET A 71 11.10 -1.84 3.28
CA MET A 71 11.82 -1.81 4.56
C MET A 71 13.32 -1.61 4.34
N GLN A 72 13.94 -0.78 5.15
CA GLN A 72 15.38 -0.49 5.08
C GLN A 72 16.26 -1.74 5.18
N THR A 73 15.79 -2.79 5.84
CA THR A 73 16.50 -4.07 5.96
C THR A 73 16.32 -5.00 4.77
N ILE A 74 15.43 -4.66 3.83
CA ILE A 74 15.09 -5.48 2.66
C ILE A 74 15.57 -4.83 1.37
N LEU A 75 15.45 -3.52 1.27
CA LEU A 75 15.66 -2.77 0.04
C LEU A 75 16.56 -1.57 0.31
N ASP A 76 17.69 -1.52 -0.36
CA ASP A 76 18.55 -0.35 -0.51
C ASP A 76 18.50 0.19 -1.95
N GLU A 77 19.24 1.26 -2.19
CA GLU A 77 19.25 1.92 -3.51
C GLU A 77 19.84 1.02 -4.61
N ASP A 78 20.84 0.20 -4.31
CA ASP A 78 21.46 -0.70 -5.30
C ASP A 78 20.52 -1.82 -5.70
N VAL A 79 19.80 -2.40 -4.75
CA VAL A 79 18.76 -3.42 -5.01
C VAL A 79 17.59 -2.80 -5.77
N ALA A 80 17.15 -1.59 -5.42
CA ALA A 80 16.10 -0.87 -6.13
C ALA A 80 16.48 -0.64 -7.62
N GLU A 81 17.70 -0.19 -7.87
CA GLU A 81 18.23 0.01 -9.23
C GLU A 81 18.29 -1.31 -10.03
N GLN A 82 18.74 -2.40 -9.40
CA GLN A 82 18.76 -3.72 -10.05
C GLN A 82 17.34 -4.20 -10.39
N LEU A 83 16.38 -4.01 -9.52
CA LEU A 83 14.98 -4.37 -9.78
C LEU A 83 14.43 -3.56 -10.95
N ALA A 84 14.64 -2.24 -10.96
CA ALA A 84 14.21 -1.38 -12.05
C ALA A 84 14.84 -1.80 -13.40
N LYS A 85 16.15 -2.03 -13.44
CA LYS A 85 16.87 -2.56 -14.63
C LYS A 85 16.32 -3.91 -15.06
N GLY A 86 15.90 -4.73 -14.11
CA GLY A 86 15.28 -6.03 -14.37
C GLY A 86 13.85 -5.95 -14.91
N GLY A 87 13.20 -4.79 -14.86
CA GLY A 87 11.79 -4.59 -15.21
C GLY A 87 10.83 -5.06 -14.13
N TYR A 88 11.26 -5.01 -12.87
CA TYR A 88 10.46 -5.32 -11.68
C TYR A 88 10.07 -4.05 -10.94
N PHE A 89 8.88 -4.05 -10.33
CA PHE A 89 8.43 -2.95 -9.49
C PHE A 89 9.11 -2.99 -8.12
N TYR A 90 9.37 -1.82 -7.57
CA TYR A 90 9.90 -1.66 -6.23
C TYR A 90 9.29 -0.40 -5.59
N ILE A 91 9.34 -0.30 -4.28
CA ILE A 91 8.98 0.88 -3.50
C ILE A 91 10.13 1.17 -2.55
N MET A 92 10.88 2.26 -2.78
CA MET A 92 11.99 2.64 -1.90
C MET A 92 11.45 3.11 -0.55
N HIS A 93 12.09 2.70 0.53
CA HIS A 93 11.71 3.13 1.88
C HIS A 93 11.95 4.63 2.10
N ARG A 94 11.30 5.23 3.11
CA ARG A 94 11.37 6.67 3.40
C ARG A 94 12.41 7.09 4.44
N PHE A 95 13.21 6.17 4.98
CA PHE A 95 14.07 6.41 6.14
C PHE A 95 15.41 7.08 5.81
N ASP A 96 15.79 7.21 4.55
CA ASP A 96 16.90 8.03 4.10
C ASP A 96 16.37 9.33 3.48
N GLU A 97 16.09 10.31 4.33
CA GLU A 97 15.50 11.58 3.89
C GLU A 97 16.42 12.36 2.93
N ALA A 98 17.72 12.38 3.21
CA ALA A 98 18.70 13.11 2.42
C ALA A 98 18.99 12.45 1.07
N GLY A 99 18.88 11.12 0.99
CA GLY A 99 19.17 10.34 -0.21
C GLY A 99 18.04 10.34 -1.25
N ARG A 100 16.80 10.68 -0.88
CA ARG A 100 15.63 10.55 -1.78
C ARG A 100 15.75 11.34 -3.08
N ILE A 101 16.11 12.62 -3.04
CA ILE A 101 16.29 13.44 -4.26
C ILE A 101 17.47 12.95 -5.10
N PRO A 102 18.68 12.72 -4.55
CA PRO A 102 19.77 12.11 -5.29
C PRO A 102 19.40 10.78 -5.93
N PHE A 103 18.65 9.93 -5.23
CA PHE A 103 18.17 8.66 -5.76
C PHE A 103 17.25 8.84 -6.97
N ILE A 104 16.24 9.72 -6.90
CA ILE A 104 15.33 10.00 -8.00
C ILE A 104 16.14 10.43 -9.24
N LYS A 105 17.04 11.40 -9.10
CA LYS A 105 17.90 11.88 -10.18
C LYS A 105 18.74 10.77 -10.78
N ARG A 106 19.37 9.95 -9.94
CA ARG A 106 20.19 8.81 -10.39
C ARG A 106 19.36 7.80 -11.21
N MET A 107 18.11 7.58 -10.84
CA MET A 107 17.22 6.68 -11.58
C MET A 107 16.84 7.30 -12.93
N HIS A 108 16.46 8.57 -12.97
CA HIS A 108 16.08 9.27 -14.19
C HIS A 108 17.26 9.43 -15.15
N ASP A 109 18.48 9.71 -14.65
CA ASP A 109 19.70 9.79 -15.47
C ASP A 109 20.01 8.48 -16.21
N GLN A 110 19.53 7.35 -15.68
CA GLN A 110 19.65 6.02 -16.30
C GLN A 110 18.41 5.63 -17.13
N GLY A 111 17.41 6.50 -17.24
CA GLY A 111 16.13 6.19 -17.90
C GLY A 111 15.30 5.13 -17.16
N LEU A 112 15.49 5.01 -15.85
CA LEU A 112 14.77 4.09 -14.98
C LEU A 112 13.66 4.82 -14.23
N ILE A 113 12.59 4.08 -13.89
CA ILE A 113 11.51 4.61 -13.06
C ILE A 113 12.01 4.87 -11.62
N ALA A 114 11.58 6.00 -11.05
CA ALA A 114 11.77 6.31 -9.65
C ALA A 114 10.48 6.02 -8.85
N SER A 115 10.59 5.24 -7.78
CA SER A 115 9.50 4.92 -6.87
C SER A 115 9.98 5.09 -5.44
N ILE A 116 9.37 6.03 -4.72
CA ILE A 116 9.77 6.41 -3.36
C ILE A 116 8.62 6.30 -2.36
N SER A 117 8.95 6.41 -1.08
CA SER A 117 7.94 6.53 -0.02
C SER A 117 8.04 7.86 0.72
N VAL A 118 6.90 8.33 1.22
CA VAL A 118 6.77 9.52 2.06
C VAL A 118 5.93 9.23 3.31
N GLY A 119 6.10 10.03 4.34
CA GLY A 119 5.22 10.09 5.50
C GLY A 119 4.14 11.16 5.37
N VAL A 120 3.63 11.63 6.51
CA VAL A 120 2.56 12.66 6.60
C VAL A 120 2.91 13.81 7.55
N LYS A 121 4.18 13.94 7.94
CA LYS A 121 4.64 15.06 8.76
C LYS A 121 4.86 16.31 7.92
N ASP A 122 4.87 17.47 8.54
CA ASP A 122 4.97 18.77 7.87
C ASP A 122 6.14 18.85 6.87
N TYR A 123 7.31 18.36 7.24
CA TYR A 123 8.48 18.36 6.36
C TYR A 123 8.31 17.49 5.10
N GLU A 124 7.41 16.52 5.10
CA GLU A 124 7.13 15.69 3.92
C GLU A 124 6.33 16.47 2.87
N TYR A 125 5.48 17.40 3.29
CA TYR A 125 4.79 18.30 2.36
C TYR A 125 5.77 19.22 1.63
N ASP A 126 6.74 19.78 2.37
CA ASP A 126 7.82 20.59 1.79
C ASP A 126 8.67 19.76 0.83
N PHE A 127 9.00 18.53 1.21
CA PHE A 127 9.73 17.59 0.37
C PHE A 127 8.99 17.29 -0.93
N VAL A 128 7.70 16.95 -0.90
CA VAL A 128 6.88 16.71 -2.10
C VAL A 128 6.86 17.93 -3.00
N THR A 129 6.75 19.12 -2.43
CA THR A 129 6.75 20.38 -3.21
C THR A 129 8.06 20.62 -3.95
N GLN A 130 9.21 20.17 -3.40
CA GLN A 130 10.52 20.27 -4.03
C GLN A 130 10.70 19.35 -5.25
N LEU A 131 9.85 18.31 -5.39
CA LEU A 131 9.96 17.33 -6.47
C LEU A 131 9.36 17.78 -7.81
N LYS A 132 8.84 19.01 -7.92
CA LYS A 132 8.15 19.49 -9.12
C LYS A 132 8.98 19.41 -10.41
N ASP A 133 10.27 19.67 -10.30
CA ASP A 133 11.17 19.71 -11.47
C ASP A 133 11.72 18.30 -11.82
N ASP A 134 11.55 17.32 -10.94
CA ASP A 134 12.06 15.96 -11.11
C ASP A 134 11.13 14.97 -10.36
N ALA A 135 9.87 14.92 -10.79
CA ALA A 135 8.84 14.14 -10.13
C ALA A 135 9.05 12.63 -10.36
N PRO A 136 9.02 11.79 -9.29
CA PRO A 136 9.08 10.34 -9.45
C PRO A 136 7.78 9.82 -10.06
N GLU A 137 7.87 8.70 -10.78
CA GLU A 137 6.70 8.05 -11.36
C GLU A 137 5.73 7.53 -10.29
N TYR A 138 6.26 7.11 -9.14
CA TYR A 138 5.46 6.54 -8.05
C TYR A 138 5.82 7.15 -6.70
N ILE A 139 4.81 7.53 -5.93
CA ILE A 139 4.96 7.89 -4.52
C ILE A 139 4.05 7.01 -3.68
N THR A 140 4.64 6.33 -2.69
CA THR A 140 3.89 5.56 -1.69
C THR A 140 3.80 6.34 -0.38
N ILE A 141 2.58 6.62 0.09
CA ILE A 141 2.36 7.13 1.44
C ILE A 141 2.38 5.94 2.39
N ASP A 142 3.43 5.86 3.23
CA ASP A 142 3.74 4.70 4.08
C ASP A 142 3.50 5.00 5.56
N ILE A 143 2.28 4.71 6.02
CA ILE A 143 1.81 4.95 7.38
C ILE A 143 1.19 3.67 7.95
N ALA A 144 1.54 3.31 9.19
CA ALA A 144 1.08 2.09 9.85
C ALA A 144 -0.47 1.98 9.92
N HIS A 145 -1.16 3.12 10.03
CA HIS A 145 -2.61 3.24 9.96
C HIS A 145 -3.00 4.32 8.94
N GLY A 146 -3.18 3.90 7.69
CA GLY A 146 -3.38 4.79 6.55
C GLY A 146 -4.80 5.39 6.46
N HIS A 147 -5.77 4.88 7.20
CA HIS A 147 -7.12 5.44 7.21
C HIS A 147 -7.20 6.65 8.16
N SER A 148 -6.67 7.78 7.72
CA SER A 148 -6.59 9.00 8.53
C SER A 148 -6.65 10.26 7.66
N ASP A 149 -7.11 11.36 8.24
CA ASP A 149 -7.19 12.67 7.56
C ASP A 149 -5.81 13.12 7.05
N SER A 150 -4.75 12.85 7.80
CA SER A 150 -3.39 13.22 7.38
C SER A 150 -2.93 12.50 6.11
N VAL A 151 -3.33 11.25 5.91
CA VAL A 151 -3.05 10.51 4.67
C VAL A 151 -3.89 11.06 3.53
N ILE A 152 -5.18 11.36 3.76
CA ILE A 152 -6.07 11.99 2.78
C ILE A 152 -5.50 13.33 2.31
N GLN A 153 -5.07 14.18 3.25
CA GLN A 153 -4.45 15.47 2.93
C GLN A 153 -3.15 15.31 2.14
N MET A 154 -2.30 14.34 2.48
CA MET A 154 -1.07 14.07 1.74
C MET A 154 -1.36 13.57 0.32
N ILE A 155 -2.36 12.71 0.10
CA ILE A 155 -2.78 12.30 -1.25
C ILE A 155 -3.18 13.53 -2.07
N GLN A 156 -4.03 14.39 -1.52
CA GLN A 156 -4.50 15.60 -2.19
C GLN A 156 -3.35 16.57 -2.49
N HIS A 157 -2.39 16.70 -1.56
CA HIS A 157 -1.20 17.52 -1.77
C HIS A 157 -0.34 16.98 -2.90
N ILE A 158 -0.01 15.67 -2.91
CA ILE A 158 0.77 15.06 -3.99
C ILE A 158 0.06 15.26 -5.34
N LYS A 159 -1.24 15.00 -5.42
CA LYS A 159 -1.99 15.16 -6.67
C LYS A 159 -2.07 16.61 -7.17
N LYS A 160 -2.02 17.56 -6.26
CA LYS A 160 -1.95 18.99 -6.60
C LYS A 160 -0.57 19.40 -7.11
N GLU A 161 0.49 18.97 -6.41
CA GLU A 161 1.86 19.42 -6.70
C GLU A 161 2.51 18.61 -7.83
N LEU A 162 2.15 17.30 -7.95
CA LEU A 162 2.70 16.31 -8.87
C LEU A 162 1.56 15.52 -9.54
N PRO A 163 0.78 16.13 -10.44
CA PRO A 163 -0.46 15.55 -10.97
C PRO A 163 -0.28 14.23 -11.72
N ASP A 164 0.87 14.03 -12.36
CA ASP A 164 1.18 12.84 -13.16
C ASP A 164 1.76 11.67 -12.35
N THR A 165 2.16 11.93 -11.11
CA THR A 165 2.71 10.90 -10.21
C THR A 165 1.62 9.91 -9.79
N PHE A 166 1.92 8.63 -9.91
CA PHE A 166 1.05 7.54 -9.44
C PHE A 166 1.15 7.40 -7.91
N VAL A 167 0.05 7.61 -7.20
CA VAL A 167 0.00 7.64 -5.73
C VAL A 167 -0.52 6.32 -5.19
N ILE A 168 0.32 5.64 -4.41
CA ILE A 168 -0.03 4.45 -3.64
C ILE A 168 -0.24 4.90 -2.19
N ALA A 169 -1.36 4.56 -1.59
CA ALA A 169 -1.65 4.97 -0.22
C ALA A 169 -1.89 3.77 0.71
N GLY A 170 -1.30 3.79 1.88
CA GLY A 170 -1.46 2.73 2.87
C GLY A 170 -0.81 3.05 4.22
N ASN A 171 -0.90 2.06 5.14
CA ASN A 171 -1.57 0.76 4.97
C ASN A 171 -2.98 0.80 5.53
N VAL A 172 -3.88 0.07 4.88
CA VAL A 172 -5.30 -0.02 5.26
C VAL A 172 -5.72 -1.49 5.43
N GLY A 173 -6.88 -1.73 6.04
CA GLY A 173 -7.38 -3.07 6.28
C GLY A 173 -8.90 -3.21 6.10
N THR A 174 -9.59 -2.16 5.63
CA THR A 174 -11.05 -2.15 5.49
C THR A 174 -11.50 -1.61 4.14
N PRO A 175 -12.66 -2.06 3.63
CA PRO A 175 -13.26 -1.56 2.39
C PRO A 175 -13.54 -0.05 2.41
N GLU A 176 -13.94 0.49 3.56
CA GLU A 176 -14.22 1.91 3.76
C GLU A 176 -12.95 2.73 3.53
N ALA A 177 -11.83 2.30 4.13
CA ALA A 177 -10.54 2.94 3.97
C ALA A 177 -10.09 2.96 2.50
N VAL A 178 -10.21 1.83 1.79
CA VAL A 178 -9.87 1.75 0.37
C VAL A 178 -10.66 2.78 -0.44
N ARG A 179 -11.99 2.83 -0.27
CA ARG A 179 -12.84 3.80 -0.99
C ARG A 179 -12.49 5.24 -0.67
N GLU A 180 -12.23 5.54 0.59
CA GLU A 180 -11.94 6.90 1.02
C GLU A 180 -10.62 7.40 0.46
N LEU A 181 -9.57 6.57 0.48
CA LEU A 181 -8.28 6.91 -0.13
C LEU A 181 -8.37 7.04 -1.66
N GLU A 182 -9.12 6.16 -2.34
CA GLU A 182 -9.39 6.29 -3.77
C GLU A 182 -10.14 7.60 -4.09
N ASN A 183 -11.13 7.96 -3.29
CA ASN A 183 -11.89 9.21 -3.46
C ASN A 183 -11.02 10.44 -3.20
N ALA A 184 -10.02 10.34 -2.34
CA ALA A 184 -9.03 11.39 -2.10
C ALA A 184 -8.04 11.58 -3.26
N GLY A 185 -7.95 10.60 -4.17
CA GLY A 185 -7.09 10.65 -5.36
C GLY A 185 -6.00 9.59 -5.43
N ALA A 186 -5.92 8.65 -4.48
CA ALA A 186 -4.97 7.55 -4.58
C ALA A 186 -5.22 6.71 -5.83
N ASP A 187 -4.15 6.27 -6.50
CA ASP A 187 -4.21 5.44 -7.70
C ASP A 187 -4.12 3.95 -7.38
N ALA A 188 -3.62 3.61 -6.20
CA ALA A 188 -3.66 2.27 -5.63
C ALA A 188 -3.67 2.35 -4.10
N THR A 189 -4.10 1.27 -3.44
CA THR A 189 -4.05 1.16 -1.99
C THR A 189 -3.25 -0.05 -1.54
N LYS A 190 -2.46 0.12 -0.48
CA LYS A 190 -1.71 -0.95 0.19
C LYS A 190 -2.53 -1.54 1.33
N VAL A 191 -2.94 -2.80 1.20
CA VAL A 191 -3.83 -3.49 2.15
C VAL A 191 -3.02 -4.48 2.98
N GLY A 192 -3.00 -4.25 4.28
CA GLY A 192 -2.33 -5.09 5.26
C GLY A 192 -1.76 -4.29 6.42
N ILE A 193 -2.25 -4.56 7.63
CA ILE A 193 -1.75 -3.95 8.86
C ILE A 193 -1.25 -5.08 9.77
N GLY A 194 0.07 -5.23 9.84
CA GLY A 194 0.70 -6.18 10.73
C GLY A 194 0.60 -7.67 10.41
N PRO A 195 0.35 -8.13 9.16
CA PRO A 195 0.34 -9.56 8.86
C PRO A 195 1.75 -10.16 8.74
N GLY A 196 2.78 -9.33 8.60
CA GLY A 196 4.18 -9.76 8.55
C GLY A 196 4.67 -10.30 9.89
N LYS A 197 5.54 -11.32 9.87
CA LYS A 197 6.08 -11.96 11.09
C LYS A 197 6.85 -11.00 12.00
N VAL A 198 7.50 -9.99 11.42
CA VAL A 198 8.32 -9.02 12.16
C VAL A 198 7.51 -7.81 12.66
N CYS A 199 6.25 -7.69 12.23
CA CYS A 199 5.42 -6.55 12.61
C CYS A 199 4.91 -6.68 14.04
N ILE A 200 5.15 -5.62 14.82
CA ILE A 200 4.75 -5.53 16.23
C ILE A 200 3.43 -4.77 16.44
N THR A 201 2.82 -4.27 15.37
CA THR A 201 1.62 -3.42 15.46
C THR A 201 0.50 -4.09 16.25
N LYS A 202 0.15 -5.35 15.91
CA LYS A 202 -0.88 -6.11 16.65
C LYS A 202 -0.53 -6.25 18.14
N VAL A 203 0.74 -6.54 18.45
CA VAL A 203 1.21 -6.77 19.84
C VAL A 203 1.12 -5.48 20.66
N LYS A 204 1.34 -4.34 20.04
CA LYS A 204 1.36 -3.03 20.71
C LYS A 204 0.00 -2.35 20.77
N THR A 205 -0.81 -2.51 19.73
CA THR A 205 -2.03 -1.70 19.54
C THR A 205 -3.32 -2.53 19.53
N GLY A 206 -3.24 -3.86 19.38
CA GLY A 206 -4.39 -4.73 19.15
C GLY A 206 -4.95 -4.67 17.72
N PHE A 207 -4.52 -3.73 16.88
CA PHE A 207 -4.93 -3.61 15.48
C PHE A 207 -4.13 -4.54 14.57
N GLY A 208 -4.78 -4.99 13.50
CA GLY A 208 -4.10 -5.67 12.43
C GLY A 208 -4.98 -6.61 11.63
N THR A 209 -4.43 -7.05 10.51
CA THR A 209 -5.03 -8.03 9.60
C THR A 209 -4.35 -9.39 9.69
N GLY A 210 -3.36 -9.54 10.57
CA GLY A 210 -2.66 -10.80 10.79
C GLY A 210 -3.58 -11.91 11.29
N GLY A 211 -3.53 -13.08 10.63
CA GLY A 211 -4.44 -14.20 10.85
C GLY A 211 -5.75 -14.11 10.07
N TRP A 212 -5.95 -13.04 9.28
CA TRP A 212 -7.10 -12.86 8.38
C TRP A 212 -6.79 -11.94 7.19
N GLN A 213 -5.50 -11.84 6.81
CA GLN A 213 -5.05 -10.97 5.74
C GLN A 213 -5.75 -11.26 4.40
N LEU A 214 -5.90 -12.53 4.04
CA LEU A 214 -6.54 -12.90 2.78
C LEU A 214 -8.04 -12.55 2.78
N ALA A 215 -8.72 -12.68 3.91
CA ALA A 215 -10.10 -12.21 4.07
C ALA A 215 -10.20 -10.68 3.93
N ALA A 216 -9.27 -9.92 4.54
CA ALA A 216 -9.19 -8.47 4.39
C ALA A 216 -9.00 -8.07 2.92
N LEU A 217 -8.09 -8.73 2.20
CA LEU A 217 -7.87 -8.51 0.77
C LEU A 217 -9.13 -8.77 -0.05
N ARG A 218 -9.84 -9.87 0.23
CA ARG A 218 -11.10 -10.17 -0.44
C ARG A 218 -12.19 -9.10 -0.19
N TRP A 219 -12.27 -8.55 1.00
CA TRP A 219 -13.21 -7.47 1.31
C TRP A 219 -12.82 -6.17 0.59
N CYS A 220 -11.57 -5.79 0.73
CA CYS A 220 -11.03 -4.59 0.11
C CYS A 220 -11.15 -4.64 -1.42
N SER A 221 -10.84 -5.78 -2.04
CA SER A 221 -10.93 -5.95 -3.50
C SER A 221 -12.35 -5.78 -4.06
N LYS A 222 -13.38 -6.14 -3.28
CA LYS A 222 -14.77 -5.92 -3.69
C LYS A 222 -15.18 -4.45 -3.66
N ALA A 223 -14.53 -3.66 -2.85
CA ALA A 223 -14.78 -2.23 -2.72
C ALA A 223 -13.91 -1.39 -3.65
N ALA A 224 -12.72 -1.89 -3.96
CA ALA A 224 -11.72 -1.21 -4.78
C ALA A 224 -12.20 -1.05 -6.22
N ARG A 225 -11.93 0.13 -6.78
CA ARG A 225 -12.08 0.47 -8.20
C ARG A 225 -10.74 0.62 -8.90
N LYS A 226 -9.67 0.67 -8.11
CA LYS A 226 -8.28 0.81 -8.51
C LYS A 226 -7.47 -0.37 -7.95
N PRO A 227 -6.24 -0.59 -8.41
CA PRO A 227 -5.40 -1.67 -7.91
C PRO A 227 -5.21 -1.65 -6.39
N ILE A 228 -5.12 -2.84 -5.80
CA ILE A 228 -4.67 -3.02 -4.42
C ILE A 228 -3.38 -3.82 -4.37
N ILE A 229 -2.52 -3.52 -3.41
CA ILE A 229 -1.30 -4.28 -3.13
C ILE A 229 -1.53 -5.06 -1.83
N ALA A 230 -1.38 -6.39 -1.91
CA ALA A 230 -1.38 -7.26 -0.74
C ALA A 230 -0.06 -7.09 0.02
N ASP A 231 -0.11 -6.49 1.21
CA ASP A 231 1.10 -6.18 1.97
C ASP A 231 1.24 -7.07 3.21
N GLY A 232 2.18 -7.99 3.12
CA GLY A 232 2.58 -8.89 4.20
C GLY A 232 1.76 -10.17 4.30
N GLY A 233 2.26 -11.10 5.11
CA GLY A 233 1.65 -12.43 5.30
C GLY A 233 2.03 -13.46 4.24
N ILE A 234 2.59 -13.05 3.11
CA ILE A 234 3.07 -13.93 2.03
C ILE A 234 4.39 -14.57 2.46
N ARG A 235 4.45 -15.89 2.48
CA ARG A 235 5.58 -16.67 3.01
C ARG A 235 6.18 -17.63 2.00
N THR A 236 5.37 -18.06 1.03
CA THR A 236 5.74 -19.05 0.01
C THR A 236 5.32 -18.57 -1.37
N HIS A 237 5.85 -19.20 -2.41
CA HIS A 237 5.42 -18.93 -3.79
C HIS A 237 3.94 -19.31 -4.01
N GLY A 238 3.41 -20.24 -3.21
CA GLY A 238 2.02 -20.67 -3.30
C GLY A 238 1.03 -19.64 -2.73
N ASP A 239 1.50 -18.68 -1.94
CA ASP A 239 0.66 -17.63 -1.38
C ASP A 239 0.43 -16.48 -2.40
N ILE A 240 1.25 -16.40 -3.47
CA ILE A 240 1.17 -15.44 -4.55
C ILE A 240 0.19 -15.94 -5.61
#